data_b071f6ad733300668316f3c6f93381c7
#
_entry.id   b071f6ad733300668316f3c6f93381c7
#
_cell.length_a   1.000
_cell.length_b   1.000
_cell.length_c   1.000
_cell.angle_alpha   90.00
_cell.angle_beta   90.00
_cell.angle_gamma   90.00
#
_symmetry.space_group_name_H-M   'P 1'
#
loop_
_entity.id
_entity.type
_entity.pdbx_description
1 polymer ?
#
loop_
_entity_poly.entity_id
_entity_poly.type
_entity_poly.pdbx_seq_one_letter_code
_entity_poly.pdbx_strand_id
1 'polypeptide(L)'
;MIIPNRFGNTGPSERLIPDSEFVYSPNTVGFDIDSFVAQQGGYLSRYREFLATGWHTGAQVVAKAARDNSVNPRILLAMLEHIASWVTNPTTPSGDALDYPLGYIDPNYPGLYHQLSILSDEMGVGYYGWRGGTITELSFPEGSKVRIAPDLNAGTVALQYFFSQSMSPIEWLDVLDVDGFISIYRDFFGDPWLYMHPLYEPGLTQPPLTLPFLPGRIWAFTGGPHGAWDREAAWAALDFAPTSTPGGCQVSGDWATAVAPGLIVRTGNGVVVLDLDGDGLEQTGWVITYLHIADDGSIPEGTYVEEGDLIGHPSCEGGRATGSHIHITRKYNGEWILADGSLPFVLSGWEAHAGAQAYQGALTKGDQIVLACYCVTQETLIWR
;
A
#
# COMPACT_ATOMS: atom_id res chain seq x y z
N MET A 1 -12.61 -20.89 24.01
CA MET A 1 -12.57 -22.34 23.68
C MET A 1 -11.25 -22.54 22.93
N ILE A 2 -10.38 -23.43 23.40
CA ILE A 2 -9.12 -23.74 22.70
C ILE A 2 -9.51 -24.57 21.50
N ILE A 3 -9.14 -24.15 20.28
CA ILE A 3 -9.34 -24.94 19.06
C ILE A 3 -8.69 -26.32 19.32
N PRO A 4 -9.40 -27.43 19.14
CA PRO A 4 -8.81 -28.75 19.38
C PRO A 4 -7.61 -28.95 18.46
N ASN A 5 -6.52 -29.25 19.05
CA ASN A 5 -5.16 -29.25 18.58
C ASN A 5 -4.89 -30.21 17.43
N ARG A 6 -5.17 -29.81 16.18
CA ARG A 6 -4.62 -30.47 15.00
C ARG A 6 -3.15 -30.04 14.74
N PHE A 7 -2.74 -28.88 15.31
CA PHE A 7 -1.49 -28.19 15.01
C PHE A 7 -0.70 -27.77 16.27
N GLY A 8 -0.94 -28.35 17.44
CA GLY A 8 -0.35 -27.86 18.69
C GLY A 8 -0.99 -26.54 19.13
N ASN A 9 -0.18 -25.54 19.53
CA ASN A 9 -0.65 -24.20 19.90
C ASN A 9 -0.55 -23.20 18.73
N THR A 10 -0.27 -23.67 17.51
CA THR A 10 -0.13 -22.82 16.31
C THR A 10 -1.22 -23.14 15.29
N GLY A 11 -1.54 -22.17 14.43
CA GLY A 11 -2.39 -22.35 13.27
C GLY A 11 -1.76 -23.20 12.15
N PRO A 12 -2.43 -23.31 10.97
CA PRO A 12 -1.90 -24.01 9.82
C PRO A 12 -0.54 -23.46 9.39
N SER A 13 0.37 -24.34 8.99
CA SER A 13 1.70 -23.99 8.47
C SER A 13 1.79 -24.12 6.95
N GLU A 14 0.69 -24.45 6.28
CA GLU A 14 0.62 -24.51 4.83
C GLU A 14 0.74 -23.14 4.20
N ARG A 15 1.64 -22.99 3.22
CA ARG A 15 1.86 -21.76 2.51
C ARG A 15 0.91 -21.67 1.32
N LEU A 16 0.08 -20.64 1.27
CA LEU A 16 -0.97 -20.47 0.27
C LEU A 16 -0.46 -19.73 -0.98
N ILE A 17 0.29 -18.64 -0.77
CA ILE A 17 0.74 -17.77 -1.85
C ILE A 17 2.13 -17.19 -1.53
N PRO A 18 3.07 -17.09 -2.49
CA PRO A 18 4.35 -16.45 -2.25
C PRO A 18 4.19 -14.92 -2.12
N ASP A 19 5.12 -14.27 -1.43
CA ASP A 19 5.10 -12.81 -1.22
C ASP A 19 5.10 -12.05 -2.57
N SER A 20 5.82 -12.54 -3.57
CA SER A 20 5.85 -11.96 -4.91
C SER A 20 4.55 -12.06 -5.69
N GLU A 21 3.62 -12.94 -5.30
CA GLU A 21 2.27 -13.00 -5.86
C GLU A 21 1.24 -12.26 -4.98
N PHE A 22 1.65 -11.76 -3.81
CA PHE A 22 0.78 -10.93 -2.98
C PHE A 22 0.92 -9.43 -3.33
N VAL A 23 2.13 -8.91 -3.42
CA VAL A 23 2.38 -7.49 -3.73
C VAL A 23 2.31 -7.20 -5.24
N TYR A 24 2.22 -5.92 -5.60
CA TYR A 24 2.25 -5.44 -7.00
C TYR A 24 3.67 -5.55 -7.59
N SER A 25 4.17 -6.77 -7.67
CA SER A 25 5.55 -7.13 -8.00
C SER A 25 5.82 -7.20 -9.51
N PRO A 26 7.08 -7.44 -9.95
CA PRO A 26 7.41 -7.71 -11.34
C PRO A 26 6.57 -8.82 -12.00
N ASN A 27 6.00 -9.75 -11.22
CA ASN A 27 5.09 -10.79 -11.73
C ASN A 27 3.80 -10.24 -12.35
N THR A 28 3.43 -9.00 -12.01
CA THR A 28 2.24 -8.34 -12.56
C THR A 28 2.48 -7.68 -13.90
N VAL A 29 3.74 -7.51 -14.29
CA VAL A 29 4.11 -6.93 -15.59
C VAL A 29 3.60 -7.81 -16.72
N GLY A 30 2.84 -7.21 -17.64
CA GLY A 30 2.24 -7.93 -18.77
C GLY A 30 0.96 -8.71 -18.46
N PHE A 31 0.44 -8.68 -17.21
CA PHE A 31 -0.88 -9.22 -16.95
C PHE A 31 -1.97 -8.28 -17.49
N ASP A 32 -2.63 -8.69 -18.56
CA ASP A 32 -3.71 -7.95 -19.21
C ASP A 32 -5.03 -8.16 -18.47
N ILE A 33 -5.33 -7.25 -17.53
CA ILE A 33 -6.53 -7.28 -16.71
C ILE A 33 -7.80 -7.10 -17.56
N ASP A 34 -7.77 -6.22 -18.56
CA ASP A 34 -8.92 -5.95 -19.43
C ASP A 34 -9.31 -7.20 -20.23
N SER A 35 -8.33 -7.85 -20.88
CA SER A 35 -8.56 -9.11 -21.61
C SER A 35 -9.04 -10.22 -20.67
N PHE A 36 -8.46 -10.36 -19.48
CA PHE A 36 -8.89 -11.37 -18.50
C PHE A 36 -10.34 -11.14 -18.07
N VAL A 37 -10.70 -9.94 -17.65
CA VAL A 37 -12.06 -9.61 -17.19
C VAL A 37 -13.08 -9.79 -18.32
N ALA A 38 -12.74 -9.39 -19.55
CA ALA A 38 -13.59 -9.60 -20.72
C ALA A 38 -13.82 -11.09 -21.02
N GLN A 39 -12.79 -11.93 -20.89
CA GLN A 39 -12.88 -13.38 -21.11
C GLN A 39 -13.77 -14.07 -20.07
N GLN A 40 -13.69 -13.65 -18.78
CA GLN A 40 -14.52 -14.22 -17.72
C GLN A 40 -15.99 -13.87 -17.88
N GLY A 41 -16.33 -12.69 -18.42
CA GLY A 41 -17.68 -12.31 -18.81
C GLY A 41 -18.66 -12.05 -17.67
N GLY A 42 -18.19 -11.99 -16.43
CA GLY A 42 -18.99 -11.68 -15.25
C GLY A 42 -19.46 -10.24 -15.20
N TYR A 43 -20.14 -9.85 -14.10
CA TYR A 43 -20.66 -8.49 -13.93
C TYR A 43 -19.56 -7.42 -14.02
N LEU A 44 -18.36 -7.73 -13.52
CA LEU A 44 -17.20 -6.83 -13.58
C LEU A 44 -16.88 -6.33 -15.00
N SER A 45 -17.09 -7.17 -16.04
CA SER A 45 -16.80 -6.82 -17.43
C SER A 45 -17.62 -5.66 -17.97
N ARG A 46 -18.78 -5.39 -17.37
CA ARG A 46 -19.66 -4.26 -17.75
C ARG A 46 -19.78 -3.18 -16.68
N TYR A 47 -19.17 -3.39 -15.52
CA TYR A 47 -19.15 -2.41 -14.43
C TYR A 47 -18.44 -1.13 -14.85
N ARG A 48 -18.94 0.00 -14.39
CA ARG A 48 -18.36 1.33 -14.58
C ARG A 48 -18.42 2.11 -13.28
N GLU A 49 -17.35 2.82 -12.98
CA GLU A 49 -17.26 3.70 -11.80
C GLU A 49 -16.68 5.04 -12.18
N PHE A 50 -17.22 6.12 -11.60
CA PHE A 50 -16.68 7.47 -11.77
C PHE A 50 -15.73 7.78 -10.61
N LEU A 51 -14.46 7.95 -10.91
CA LEU A 51 -13.41 8.33 -9.98
C LEU A 51 -12.92 9.74 -10.28
N ALA A 52 -12.00 10.29 -9.48
CA ALA A 52 -11.44 11.63 -9.69
C ALA A 52 -10.87 11.85 -11.11
N THR A 53 -10.40 10.78 -11.75
CA THR A 53 -9.86 10.77 -13.12
C THR A 53 -10.92 10.54 -14.21
N GLY A 54 -12.21 10.45 -13.86
CA GLY A 54 -13.30 10.21 -14.82
C GLY A 54 -13.88 8.80 -14.75
N TRP A 55 -14.55 8.36 -15.84
CA TRP A 55 -15.17 7.04 -15.93
C TRP A 55 -14.15 5.92 -16.16
N HIS A 56 -14.19 4.89 -15.33
CA HIS A 56 -13.36 3.70 -15.39
C HIS A 56 -14.18 2.43 -15.62
N THR A 57 -13.65 1.48 -16.38
CA THR A 57 -14.17 0.11 -16.47
C THR A 57 -13.88 -0.64 -15.17
N GLY A 58 -14.60 -1.75 -14.91
CA GLY A 58 -14.30 -2.61 -13.77
C GLY A 58 -12.84 -3.08 -13.74
N ALA A 59 -12.30 -3.46 -14.90
CA ALA A 59 -10.88 -3.83 -15.04
C ALA A 59 -9.93 -2.68 -14.67
N GLN A 60 -10.22 -1.46 -15.13
CA GLN A 60 -9.43 -0.27 -14.81
C GLN A 60 -9.53 0.11 -13.32
N VAL A 61 -10.67 -0.12 -12.68
CA VAL A 61 -10.82 0.07 -11.21
C VAL A 61 -9.94 -0.92 -10.45
N VAL A 62 -9.96 -2.20 -10.84
CA VAL A 62 -9.06 -3.21 -10.23
C VAL A 62 -7.59 -2.85 -10.46
N ALA A 63 -7.21 -2.45 -11.68
CA ALA A 63 -5.85 -2.03 -12.00
C ALA A 63 -5.39 -0.84 -11.13
N LYS A 64 -6.28 0.17 -10.98
CA LYS A 64 -6.00 1.34 -10.14
C LYS A 64 -5.86 0.96 -8.67
N ALA A 65 -6.78 0.17 -8.11
CA ALA A 65 -6.71 -0.27 -6.73
C ALA A 65 -5.45 -1.10 -6.46
N ALA A 66 -5.09 -2.01 -7.37
CA ALA A 66 -3.88 -2.83 -7.28
C ALA A 66 -2.60 -1.98 -7.21
N ARG A 67 -2.47 -1.01 -8.12
CA ARG A 67 -1.31 -0.12 -8.20
C ARG A 67 -1.21 0.80 -6.99
N ASP A 68 -2.32 1.44 -6.61
CA ASP A 68 -2.35 2.42 -5.53
C ASP A 68 -2.05 1.77 -4.17
N ASN A 69 -2.62 0.60 -3.91
CA ASN A 69 -2.40 -0.14 -2.66
C ASN A 69 -1.20 -1.10 -2.72
N SER A 70 -0.54 -1.20 -3.86
CA SER A 70 0.59 -2.10 -4.10
C SER A 70 0.28 -3.59 -3.81
N VAL A 71 -0.90 -4.05 -4.25
CA VAL A 71 -1.37 -5.43 -4.15
C VAL A 71 -1.53 -6.03 -5.54
N ASN A 72 -1.18 -7.30 -5.72
CA ASN A 72 -1.30 -7.98 -7.01
C ASN A 72 -2.77 -8.01 -7.49
N PRO A 73 -3.07 -7.53 -8.72
CA PRO A 73 -4.44 -7.52 -9.25
C PRO A 73 -5.08 -8.91 -9.34
N ARG A 74 -4.28 -9.98 -9.46
CA ARG A 74 -4.80 -11.36 -9.45
C ARG A 74 -5.42 -11.72 -8.10
N ILE A 75 -4.80 -11.26 -6.99
CA ILE A 75 -5.37 -11.41 -5.65
C ILE A 75 -6.69 -10.67 -5.55
N LEU A 76 -6.74 -9.42 -5.99
CA LEU A 76 -7.97 -8.61 -5.93
C LEU A 76 -9.11 -9.23 -6.74
N LEU A 77 -8.81 -9.77 -7.93
CA LEU A 77 -9.78 -10.48 -8.77
C LEU A 77 -10.26 -11.78 -8.09
N ALA A 78 -9.35 -12.58 -7.53
CA ALA A 78 -9.71 -13.80 -6.82
C ALA A 78 -10.55 -13.52 -5.57
N MET A 79 -10.23 -12.47 -4.80
CA MET A 79 -11.01 -12.03 -3.64
C MET A 79 -12.40 -11.51 -4.04
N LEU A 80 -12.48 -10.71 -5.11
CA LEU A 80 -13.75 -10.23 -5.64
C LEU A 80 -14.64 -11.37 -6.13
N GLU A 81 -14.06 -12.40 -6.73
CA GLU A 81 -14.79 -13.62 -7.08
C GLU A 81 -15.24 -14.37 -5.85
N HIS A 82 -14.34 -14.60 -4.90
CA HIS A 82 -14.65 -15.35 -3.67
C HIS A 82 -15.81 -14.74 -2.87
N ILE A 83 -15.80 -13.40 -2.73
CA ILE A 83 -16.77 -12.70 -1.87
C ILE A 83 -18.05 -12.36 -2.62
N ALA A 84 -17.95 -11.89 -3.86
CA ALA A 84 -19.05 -11.28 -4.61
C ALA A 84 -19.41 -12.00 -5.91
N SER A 85 -18.58 -12.91 -6.39
CA SER A 85 -18.74 -13.62 -7.69
C SER A 85 -18.87 -12.65 -8.88
N TRP A 86 -18.24 -11.48 -8.84
CA TRP A 86 -18.38 -10.47 -9.90
C TRP A 86 -17.56 -10.78 -11.15
N VAL A 87 -16.54 -11.64 -11.03
CA VAL A 87 -15.61 -11.93 -12.12
C VAL A 87 -16.23 -12.90 -13.12
N THR A 88 -16.94 -13.93 -12.64
CA THR A 88 -17.54 -14.96 -13.51
C THR A 88 -19.06 -14.89 -13.65
N ASN A 89 -19.78 -14.43 -12.60
CA ASN A 89 -21.25 -14.36 -12.63
C ASN A 89 -21.72 -13.11 -13.39
N PRO A 90 -22.47 -13.26 -14.51
CA PRO A 90 -22.97 -12.12 -15.27
C PRO A 90 -24.19 -11.43 -14.64
N THR A 91 -24.76 -11.97 -13.56
CA THR A 91 -25.96 -11.39 -12.93
C THR A 91 -25.62 -10.03 -12.28
N THR A 92 -26.45 -9.01 -12.53
CA THR A 92 -26.29 -7.71 -11.88
C THR A 92 -26.60 -7.84 -10.39
N PRO A 93 -25.66 -7.47 -9.50
CA PRO A 93 -25.92 -7.43 -8.06
C PRO A 93 -27.07 -6.48 -7.73
N SER A 94 -27.69 -6.65 -6.57
CA SER A 94 -28.79 -5.80 -6.11
C SER A 94 -28.59 -5.36 -4.66
N GLY A 95 -29.17 -4.23 -4.29
CA GLY A 95 -29.07 -3.68 -2.95
C GLY A 95 -27.59 -3.37 -2.58
N ASP A 96 -27.24 -3.61 -1.33
CA ASP A 96 -25.92 -3.30 -0.79
C ASP A 96 -24.78 -4.01 -1.53
N ALA A 97 -25.03 -5.16 -2.13
CA ALA A 97 -24.03 -5.90 -2.91
C ALA A 97 -23.57 -5.15 -4.19
N LEU A 98 -24.30 -4.13 -4.65
CA LEU A 98 -23.90 -3.28 -5.76
C LEU A 98 -22.91 -2.20 -5.32
N ASP A 99 -23.20 -1.54 -4.21
CA ASP A 99 -22.41 -0.41 -3.71
C ASP A 99 -21.25 -0.89 -2.80
N TYR A 100 -21.43 -2.05 -2.15
CA TYR A 100 -20.47 -2.63 -1.21
C TYR A 100 -20.16 -4.10 -1.55
N PRO A 101 -19.52 -4.37 -2.71
CA PRO A 101 -19.30 -5.75 -3.18
C PRO A 101 -18.46 -6.62 -2.25
N LEU A 102 -17.65 -6.02 -1.38
CA LEU A 102 -16.82 -6.76 -0.42
C LEU A 102 -17.36 -6.72 1.01
N GLY A 103 -18.57 -6.15 1.19
CA GLY A 103 -19.28 -6.18 2.46
C GLY A 103 -18.93 -5.07 3.47
N TYR A 104 -18.07 -4.13 3.09
CA TYR A 104 -17.74 -2.96 3.95
C TYR A 104 -18.82 -1.88 3.81
N ILE A 105 -19.92 -2.04 4.55
CA ILE A 105 -21.08 -1.14 4.47
C ILE A 105 -20.80 0.15 5.26
N ASP A 106 -20.24 1.15 4.60
CA ASP A 106 -20.02 2.50 5.10
C ASP A 106 -20.38 3.52 4.00
N PRO A 107 -21.35 4.43 4.25
CA PRO A 107 -21.78 5.44 3.27
C PRO A 107 -20.64 6.33 2.72
N ASN A 108 -19.50 6.39 3.39
CA ASN A 108 -18.35 7.16 2.92
C ASN A 108 -17.47 6.39 1.92
N TYR A 109 -17.68 5.07 1.78
CA TYR A 109 -16.83 4.19 0.98
C TYR A 109 -17.60 3.27 0.02
N PRO A 110 -18.62 3.78 -0.70
CA PRO A 110 -19.28 3.00 -1.74
C PRO A 110 -18.37 2.84 -2.96
N GLY A 111 -18.69 1.84 -3.77
CA GLY A 111 -18.03 1.59 -5.06
C GLY A 111 -16.82 0.65 -4.95
N LEU A 112 -16.51 0.06 -6.08
CA LEU A 112 -15.51 -1.02 -6.17
C LEU A 112 -14.11 -0.55 -5.76
N TYR A 113 -13.71 0.67 -6.15
CA TYR A 113 -12.37 1.19 -5.81
C TYR A 113 -12.16 1.26 -4.30
N HIS A 114 -13.11 1.87 -3.57
CA HIS A 114 -13.00 1.99 -2.12
C HIS A 114 -13.03 0.62 -1.43
N GLN A 115 -13.91 -0.26 -1.90
CA GLN A 115 -14.03 -1.61 -1.34
C GLN A 115 -12.73 -2.42 -1.53
N LEU A 116 -12.11 -2.35 -2.70
CA LEU A 116 -10.83 -2.99 -2.98
C LEU A 116 -9.68 -2.35 -2.18
N SER A 117 -9.71 -1.02 -1.97
CA SER A 117 -8.69 -0.35 -1.15
C SER A 117 -8.78 -0.77 0.32
N ILE A 118 -10.00 -0.89 0.88
CA ILE A 118 -10.20 -1.39 2.25
C ILE A 118 -9.71 -2.84 2.37
N LEU A 119 -10.09 -3.70 1.43
CA LEU A 119 -9.63 -5.10 1.38
C LEU A 119 -8.09 -5.18 1.36
N SER A 120 -7.47 -4.37 0.51
CA SER A 120 -6.00 -4.32 0.36
C SER A 120 -5.31 -3.90 1.65
N ASP A 121 -5.87 -2.90 2.35
CA ASP A 121 -5.35 -2.43 3.63
C ASP A 121 -5.49 -3.50 4.71
N GLU A 122 -6.64 -4.15 4.85
CA GLU A 122 -6.84 -5.22 5.83
C GLU A 122 -5.90 -6.41 5.60
N MET A 123 -5.74 -6.85 4.35
CA MET A 123 -4.72 -7.86 4.02
C MET A 123 -3.31 -7.34 4.33
N GLY A 124 -3.05 -6.07 4.03
CA GLY A 124 -1.80 -5.39 4.29
C GLY A 124 -1.43 -5.35 5.78
N VAL A 125 -2.40 -5.16 6.67
CA VAL A 125 -2.16 -5.24 8.13
C VAL A 125 -1.54 -6.59 8.50
N GLY A 126 -2.07 -7.69 7.97
CA GLY A 126 -1.50 -9.03 8.19
C GLY A 126 -0.10 -9.17 7.57
N TYR A 127 0.06 -8.73 6.33
CA TYR A 127 1.33 -8.81 5.58
C TYR A 127 2.45 -8.04 6.28
N TYR A 128 2.27 -6.74 6.47
CA TYR A 128 3.30 -5.85 7.01
C TYR A 128 3.46 -6.00 8.51
N GLY A 129 2.40 -6.37 9.22
CA GLY A 129 2.49 -6.73 10.64
C GLY A 129 3.34 -7.97 10.89
N TRP A 130 3.25 -8.98 10.02
CA TRP A 130 4.13 -10.16 10.06
C TRP A 130 5.56 -9.79 9.67
N ARG A 131 5.75 -9.03 8.58
CA ARG A 131 7.06 -8.53 8.14
C ARG A 131 7.78 -7.71 9.23
N GLY A 132 7.06 -6.84 9.91
CA GLY A 132 7.56 -6.00 11.01
C GLY A 132 7.62 -6.70 12.37
N GLY A 133 7.12 -7.93 12.48
CA GLY A 133 7.10 -8.69 13.73
C GLY A 133 6.10 -8.19 14.77
N THR A 134 5.15 -7.33 14.39
CA THR A 134 4.13 -6.76 15.28
C THR A 134 2.90 -7.66 15.40
N ILE A 135 2.64 -8.53 14.43
CA ILE A 135 1.57 -9.54 14.46
C ILE A 135 2.20 -10.92 14.55
N THR A 136 1.92 -11.65 15.62
CA THR A 136 2.39 -13.03 15.86
C THR A 136 1.25 -13.98 16.22
N GLU A 137 0.05 -13.45 16.45
CA GLU A 137 -1.18 -14.20 16.70
C GLU A 137 -2.35 -13.56 15.96
N LEU A 138 -3.34 -14.35 15.63
CA LEU A 138 -4.61 -13.93 15.03
C LEU A 138 -5.70 -13.99 16.11
N SER A 139 -6.62 -13.02 16.06
CA SER A 139 -7.80 -12.98 16.92
C SER A 139 -9.06 -13.16 16.06
N PHE A 140 -10.03 -13.91 16.59
CA PHE A 140 -11.31 -14.15 15.94
C PHE A 140 -12.44 -13.33 16.59
N PRO A 141 -13.56 -13.08 15.89
CA PRO A 141 -14.66 -12.27 16.39
C PRO A 141 -15.24 -12.74 17.73
N GLU A 142 -15.24 -14.05 17.99
CA GLU A 142 -15.71 -14.62 19.26
C GLU A 142 -14.67 -14.54 20.39
N GLY A 143 -13.50 -13.94 20.15
CA GLY A 143 -12.45 -13.69 21.15
C GLY A 143 -11.42 -14.80 21.31
N SER A 144 -11.52 -15.91 20.57
CA SER A 144 -10.45 -16.90 20.54
C SER A 144 -9.23 -16.38 19.77
N LYS A 145 -8.07 -16.99 20.02
CA LYS A 145 -6.81 -16.63 19.38
C LYS A 145 -6.05 -17.86 18.91
N VAL A 146 -5.27 -17.68 17.86
CA VAL A 146 -4.34 -18.68 17.35
C VAL A 146 -2.98 -18.04 17.08
N ARG A 147 -1.91 -18.70 17.48
CA ARG A 147 -0.56 -18.27 17.16
C ARG A 147 -0.25 -18.62 15.72
N ILE A 148 0.33 -17.67 14.97
CA ILE A 148 0.76 -17.89 13.58
C ILE A 148 1.94 -18.87 13.57
N ALA A 149 1.95 -19.79 12.59
CA ALA A 149 3.07 -20.73 12.41
C ALA A 149 4.32 -19.94 11.97
N PRO A 150 5.49 -20.17 12.65
CA PRO A 150 6.65 -19.28 12.50
C PRO A 150 7.36 -19.37 11.15
N ASP A 151 7.09 -20.40 10.35
CA ASP A 151 7.68 -20.64 9.04
C ASP A 151 6.85 -20.12 7.87
N LEU A 152 5.73 -19.42 8.16
CA LEU A 152 4.91 -18.82 7.13
C LEU A 152 5.56 -17.58 6.51
N ASN A 153 5.29 -17.38 5.24
CA ASN A 153 5.60 -16.16 4.52
C ASN A 153 4.48 -15.10 4.68
N ALA A 154 4.80 -13.84 4.46
CA ALA A 154 3.90 -12.71 4.72
C ALA A 154 2.63 -12.75 3.85
N GLY A 155 2.71 -13.16 2.58
CA GLY A 155 1.54 -13.29 1.70
C GLY A 155 0.51 -14.29 2.24
N THR A 156 0.96 -15.41 2.79
CA THR A 156 0.05 -16.38 3.44
C THR A 156 -0.54 -15.81 4.72
N VAL A 157 0.26 -15.11 5.54
CA VAL A 157 -0.24 -14.48 6.77
C VAL A 157 -1.25 -13.39 6.47
N ALA A 158 -1.09 -12.63 5.38
CA ALA A 158 -2.08 -11.64 4.93
C ALA A 158 -3.46 -12.25 4.73
N LEU A 159 -3.55 -13.40 4.04
CA LEU A 159 -4.80 -14.13 3.82
C LEU A 159 -5.36 -14.70 5.14
N GLN A 160 -4.50 -15.32 5.96
CA GLN A 160 -4.91 -15.85 7.26
C GLN A 160 -5.46 -14.75 8.17
N TYR A 161 -4.80 -13.58 8.21
CA TYR A 161 -5.24 -12.43 8.99
C TYR A 161 -6.59 -11.92 8.49
N PHE A 162 -6.71 -11.65 7.19
CA PHE A 162 -7.93 -11.12 6.59
C PHE A 162 -9.14 -12.00 6.94
N PHE A 163 -9.08 -13.29 6.68
CA PHE A 163 -10.20 -14.19 6.95
C PHE A 163 -10.49 -14.37 8.45
N SER A 164 -9.48 -14.23 9.32
CA SER A 164 -9.68 -14.32 10.77
C SER A 164 -10.50 -13.16 11.33
N GLN A 165 -10.57 -12.01 10.65
CA GLN A 165 -11.27 -10.82 11.15
C GLN A 165 -12.80 -10.98 11.14
N SER A 166 -13.35 -11.83 10.27
CA SER A 166 -14.80 -11.96 10.06
C SER A 166 -15.34 -13.37 10.23
N MET A 167 -14.48 -14.40 10.25
CA MET A 167 -14.88 -15.81 10.29
C MET A 167 -14.68 -16.42 11.65
N SER A 168 -15.47 -17.46 11.96
CA SER A 168 -15.17 -18.37 13.07
C SER A 168 -13.93 -19.21 12.75
N PRO A 169 -13.24 -19.79 13.77
CA PRO A 169 -12.07 -20.64 13.54
C PRO A 169 -12.31 -21.83 12.61
N ILE A 170 -13.53 -22.36 12.54
CA ILE A 170 -13.89 -23.49 11.67
C ILE A 170 -13.99 -23.00 10.24
N GLU A 171 -14.78 -21.95 9.97
CA GLU A 171 -14.90 -21.35 8.63
C GLU A 171 -13.53 -20.87 8.12
N TRP A 172 -12.70 -20.32 9.00
CA TRP A 172 -11.33 -19.90 8.70
C TRP A 172 -10.46 -21.08 8.25
N LEU A 173 -10.53 -22.23 8.90
CA LEU A 173 -9.81 -23.43 8.45
C LEU A 173 -10.31 -23.93 7.10
N ASP A 174 -11.62 -23.90 6.86
CA ASP A 174 -12.23 -24.33 5.60
C ASP A 174 -11.81 -23.41 4.43
N VAL A 175 -11.79 -22.09 4.63
CA VAL A 175 -11.39 -21.14 3.57
C VAL A 175 -9.89 -21.19 3.24
N LEU A 176 -9.06 -21.62 4.19
CA LEU A 176 -7.61 -21.78 4.01
C LEU A 176 -7.21 -23.17 3.46
N ASP A 177 -8.15 -24.11 3.37
CA ASP A 177 -7.89 -25.44 2.80
C ASP A 177 -7.58 -25.35 1.29
N VAL A 178 -7.03 -26.43 0.74
CA VAL A 178 -6.67 -26.55 -0.68
C VAL A 178 -7.84 -26.30 -1.63
N ASP A 179 -9.05 -26.61 -1.22
CA ASP A 179 -10.31 -26.42 -1.95
C ASP A 179 -11.01 -25.10 -1.58
N GLY A 180 -10.43 -24.28 -0.68
CA GLY A 180 -10.93 -22.97 -0.26
C GLY A 180 -10.54 -21.84 -1.22
N PHE A 181 -10.22 -20.66 -0.67
CA PHE A 181 -9.87 -19.46 -1.46
C PHE A 181 -8.80 -19.72 -2.53
N ILE A 182 -7.75 -20.49 -2.18
CA ILE A 182 -6.64 -20.71 -3.11
C ILE A 182 -7.04 -21.51 -4.35
N SER A 183 -8.13 -22.28 -4.31
CA SER A 183 -8.65 -22.97 -5.50
C SER A 183 -9.13 -21.97 -6.56
N ILE A 184 -9.81 -20.89 -6.15
CA ILE A 184 -10.26 -19.83 -7.07
C ILE A 184 -9.06 -19.15 -7.74
N TYR A 185 -8.02 -18.85 -6.94
CA TYR A 185 -6.79 -18.29 -7.51
C TYR A 185 -6.16 -19.23 -8.54
N ARG A 186 -6.08 -20.53 -8.23
CA ARG A 186 -5.50 -21.53 -9.13
C ARG A 186 -6.34 -21.74 -10.40
N ASP A 187 -7.65 -21.70 -10.29
CA ASP A 187 -8.55 -21.82 -11.45
C ASP A 187 -8.39 -20.65 -12.42
N PHE A 188 -8.13 -19.45 -11.90
CA PHE A 188 -7.95 -18.25 -12.72
C PHE A 188 -6.53 -18.12 -13.30
N PHE A 189 -5.52 -18.42 -12.51
CA PHE A 189 -4.13 -18.00 -12.79
C PHE A 189 -3.12 -19.16 -12.72
N GLY A 190 -3.53 -20.37 -12.31
CA GLY A 190 -2.63 -21.48 -12.09
C GLY A 190 -1.95 -21.47 -10.72
N ASP A 191 -0.97 -22.32 -10.52
CA ASP A 191 -0.25 -22.44 -9.26
C ASP A 191 0.62 -21.18 -9.00
N PRO A 192 0.35 -20.40 -7.93
CA PRO A 192 1.10 -19.18 -7.64
C PRO A 192 2.58 -19.44 -7.38
N TRP A 193 2.97 -20.64 -6.94
CA TRP A 193 4.37 -20.99 -6.63
C TRP A 193 5.24 -21.16 -7.88
N LEU A 194 4.64 -21.35 -9.05
CA LEU A 194 5.36 -21.37 -10.33
C LEU A 194 5.92 -19.99 -10.73
N TYR A 195 5.37 -18.93 -10.17
CA TYR A 195 5.77 -17.55 -10.43
C TYR A 195 6.61 -16.95 -9.28
N MET A 196 6.91 -17.74 -8.25
CA MET A 196 7.65 -17.26 -7.09
C MET A 196 9.06 -16.78 -7.49
N HIS A 197 9.39 -15.56 -7.06
CA HIS A 197 10.76 -15.05 -7.06
C HIS A 197 11.03 -14.28 -5.76
N PRO A 198 12.28 -14.16 -5.32
CA PRO A 198 12.62 -13.33 -4.18
C PRO A 198 12.29 -11.85 -4.48
N LEU A 199 11.57 -11.18 -3.56
CA LEU A 199 11.30 -9.75 -3.69
C LEU A 199 12.57 -8.92 -3.48
N TYR A 200 13.47 -9.38 -2.58
CA TYR A 200 14.71 -8.70 -2.25
C TYR A 200 15.92 -9.46 -2.76
N GLU A 201 16.84 -8.73 -3.35
CA GLU A 201 18.17 -9.27 -3.66
C GLU A 201 19.00 -9.41 -2.38
N PRO A 202 19.90 -10.38 -2.31
CA PRO A 202 20.81 -10.51 -1.18
C PRO A 202 21.65 -9.22 -1.00
N GLY A 203 21.59 -8.64 0.20
CA GLY A 203 22.31 -7.42 0.52
C GLY A 203 21.66 -6.14 0.00
N LEU A 204 20.35 -6.17 -0.32
CA LEU A 204 19.61 -4.97 -0.70
C LEU A 204 19.84 -3.84 0.31
N THR A 205 20.17 -2.66 -0.21
CA THR A 205 20.32 -1.43 0.55
C THR A 205 19.53 -0.33 -0.11
N GLN A 206 19.01 0.61 0.68
CA GLN A 206 18.41 1.81 0.14
C GLN A 206 19.47 2.64 -0.60
N PRO A 207 19.19 3.14 -1.81
CA PRO A 207 20.06 4.11 -2.47
C PRO A 207 20.10 5.42 -1.66
N PRO A 208 21.14 6.26 -1.86
CA PRO A 208 21.17 7.58 -1.26
C PRO A 208 19.93 8.40 -1.65
N LEU A 209 19.18 8.86 -0.67
CA LEU A 209 18.01 9.72 -0.85
C LEU A 209 18.20 11.00 -0.06
N THR A 210 17.70 12.12 -0.58
CA THR A 210 17.75 13.41 0.09
C THR A 210 16.39 13.80 0.68
N LEU A 211 16.36 14.79 1.59
CA LEU A 211 15.11 15.38 2.04
C LEU A 211 14.35 15.99 0.84
N PRO A 212 13.00 15.87 0.78
CA PRO A 212 12.20 16.19 -0.40
C PRO A 212 11.93 17.70 -0.60
N PHE A 213 12.89 18.56 -0.25
CA PHE A 213 12.79 20.01 -0.37
C PHE A 213 14.14 20.67 -0.59
N LEU A 214 14.12 21.92 -1.05
CA LEU A 214 15.31 22.66 -1.43
C LEU A 214 16.28 22.88 -0.25
N PRO A 215 17.60 22.83 -0.49
CA PRO A 215 18.61 23.20 0.51
C PRO A 215 18.39 24.61 1.06
N GLY A 216 18.69 24.79 2.37
CA GLY A 216 18.54 26.05 3.07
C GLY A 216 17.09 26.44 3.42
N ARG A 217 16.11 25.58 3.10
CA ARG A 217 14.73 25.73 3.59
C ARG A 217 14.56 25.00 4.91
N ILE A 218 13.74 25.58 5.79
CA ILE A 218 13.36 24.96 7.05
C ILE A 218 11.95 24.45 6.92
N TRP A 219 11.78 23.14 7.15
CA TRP A 219 10.49 22.47 7.14
C TRP A 219 10.20 21.86 8.51
N ALA A 220 9.01 21.36 8.71
CA ALA A 220 8.64 20.61 9.91
C ALA A 220 8.41 19.13 9.57
N PHE A 221 8.90 18.25 10.40
CA PHE A 221 8.60 16.82 10.37
C PHE A 221 7.24 16.60 11.04
N THR A 222 6.19 16.53 10.23
CA THR A 222 4.79 16.55 10.71
C THR A 222 4.18 15.19 10.91
N GLY A 223 4.72 14.15 10.32
CA GLY A 223 4.28 12.76 10.51
C GLY A 223 5.43 11.79 10.50
N GLY A 224 5.61 11.06 11.63
CA GLY A 224 6.48 9.90 11.74
C GLY A 224 5.93 8.71 10.94
N PRO A 225 6.53 7.52 11.03
CA PRO A 225 6.08 6.35 10.28
C PRO A 225 4.58 6.09 10.39
N HIS A 226 3.90 6.01 9.24
CA HIS A 226 2.45 5.80 9.13
C HIS A 226 2.10 5.14 7.79
N GLY A 227 0.82 4.93 7.51
CA GLY A 227 0.32 4.20 6.34
C GLY A 227 0.86 4.74 5.02
N ALA A 228 1.31 3.84 4.16
CA ALA A 228 1.95 4.15 2.88
C ALA A 228 1.02 4.79 1.86
N TRP A 229 -0.29 4.49 1.93
CA TRP A 229 -1.31 5.00 1.01
C TRP A 229 -2.50 5.55 1.81
N ASP A 230 -3.69 4.98 1.73
CA ASP A 230 -4.92 5.56 2.30
C ASP A 230 -5.11 5.25 3.81
N ARG A 231 -4.65 4.08 4.28
CA ARG A 231 -4.85 3.56 5.63
C ARG A 231 -3.53 3.17 6.28
N GLU A 232 -3.59 2.40 7.36
CA GLU A 232 -2.44 2.22 8.27
C GLU A 232 -1.69 0.90 8.12
N ALA A 233 -1.90 0.12 7.04
CA ALA A 233 -1.34 -1.23 6.92
C ALA A 233 0.20 -1.26 6.93
N ALA A 234 0.83 -0.46 6.08
CA ALA A 234 2.28 -0.39 5.95
C ALA A 234 2.79 0.95 6.48
N TRP A 235 3.44 0.98 7.64
CA TRP A 235 4.03 2.22 8.17
C TRP A 235 5.32 2.58 7.41
N ALA A 236 5.15 2.93 6.13
CA ALA A 236 6.24 3.20 5.19
C ALA A 236 6.41 4.68 4.84
N ALA A 237 5.48 5.53 5.24
CA ALA A 237 5.45 6.95 4.91
C ALA A 237 5.99 7.87 5.99
N LEU A 238 6.42 9.06 5.56
CA LEU A 238 6.85 10.18 6.41
C LEU A 238 6.25 11.47 5.85
N ASP A 239 5.87 12.41 6.75
CA ASP A 239 5.31 13.71 6.35
C ASP A 239 6.23 14.89 6.67
N PHE A 240 6.33 15.79 5.70
CA PHE A 240 7.09 17.03 5.83
C PHE A 240 6.23 18.22 5.37
N ALA A 241 6.10 19.25 6.23
CA ALA A 241 5.35 20.46 5.90
C ALA A 241 6.27 21.70 5.83
N PRO A 242 6.08 22.57 4.82
CA PRO A 242 6.81 23.85 4.74
C PRO A 242 6.37 24.78 5.86
N THR A 243 7.33 25.38 6.59
CA THR A 243 7.04 26.30 7.69
C THR A 243 6.58 27.68 7.20
N SER A 244 6.77 28.00 5.93
CA SER A 244 6.36 29.25 5.29
C SER A 244 4.87 29.28 4.90
N THR A 245 4.21 28.12 4.81
CA THR A 245 2.80 28.00 4.41
C THR A 245 1.91 28.14 5.64
N PRO A 246 0.89 29.03 5.61
CA PRO A 246 -0.11 29.09 6.68
C PRO A 246 -0.80 27.75 6.89
N GLY A 247 -1.26 27.47 8.11
CA GLY A 247 -2.00 26.24 8.40
C GLY A 247 -3.27 26.05 7.53
N GLY A 248 -3.66 24.80 7.37
CA GLY A 248 -4.81 24.39 6.54
C GLY A 248 -4.41 24.03 5.10
N CYS A 249 -5.43 23.74 4.28
CA CYS A 249 -5.26 23.28 2.91
C CYS A 249 -5.10 24.43 1.94
N GLN A 250 -3.87 24.75 1.60
CA GLN A 250 -3.49 25.74 0.58
C GLN A 250 -2.36 25.17 -0.28
N VAL A 251 -2.28 25.54 -1.55
CA VAL A 251 -1.12 25.24 -2.36
C VAL A 251 0.06 26.06 -1.83
N SER A 252 1.14 25.40 -1.44
CA SER A 252 2.34 26.05 -0.89
C SER A 252 3.09 26.82 -1.97
N GLY A 253 3.75 27.92 -1.59
CA GLY A 253 4.76 28.57 -2.43
C GLY A 253 6.12 27.89 -2.41
N ASP A 254 6.37 26.94 -1.48
CA ASP A 254 7.57 26.12 -1.47
C ASP A 254 7.48 24.96 -2.47
N TRP A 255 8.61 24.39 -2.81
CA TRP A 255 8.72 23.30 -3.76
C TRP A 255 9.07 21.98 -3.09
N ALA A 256 8.35 20.93 -3.48
CA ALA A 256 8.81 19.57 -3.34
C ALA A 256 9.90 19.28 -4.37
N THR A 257 10.89 18.47 -4.00
CA THR A 257 12.01 18.10 -4.89
C THR A 257 12.19 16.60 -5.01
N ALA A 258 12.73 16.16 -6.16
CA ALA A 258 13.14 14.78 -6.36
C ALA A 258 14.22 14.38 -5.36
N VAL A 259 14.01 13.31 -4.61
CA VAL A 259 14.94 12.81 -3.58
C VAL A 259 16.13 12.06 -4.16
N ALA A 260 16.08 11.68 -5.41
CA ALA A 260 17.11 10.97 -6.18
C ALA A 260 16.88 11.18 -7.68
N PRO A 261 17.85 10.87 -8.56
CA PRO A 261 17.61 10.80 -10.00
C PRO A 261 16.64 9.68 -10.37
N GLY A 262 15.86 9.87 -11.44
CA GLY A 262 14.95 8.83 -11.94
C GLY A 262 13.94 9.36 -12.95
N LEU A 263 13.01 8.51 -13.34
CA LEU A 263 11.93 8.79 -14.30
C LEU A 263 10.62 9.04 -13.55
N ILE A 264 9.92 10.12 -13.89
CA ILE A 264 8.54 10.33 -13.39
C ILE A 264 7.61 9.42 -14.19
N VAL A 265 7.03 8.43 -13.54
CA VAL A 265 6.20 7.40 -14.20
C VAL A 265 4.70 7.61 -13.97
N ARG A 266 4.34 8.51 -13.06
CA ARG A 266 2.95 8.90 -12.81
C ARG A 266 2.87 10.30 -12.22
N THR A 267 1.92 11.10 -12.70
CA THR A 267 1.59 12.43 -12.18
C THR A 267 0.08 12.66 -12.27
N GLY A 268 -0.48 13.34 -11.27
CA GLY A 268 -1.87 13.78 -11.22
C GLY A 268 -2.65 13.24 -10.02
N ASN A 269 -3.75 13.89 -9.70
CA ASN A 269 -4.59 13.64 -8.52
C ASN A 269 -3.80 13.70 -7.20
N GLY A 270 -2.91 14.67 -7.08
CA GLY A 270 -2.10 14.88 -5.90
C GLY A 270 -0.93 13.91 -5.74
N VAL A 271 -0.60 13.14 -6.77
CA VAL A 271 0.44 12.07 -6.74
C VAL A 271 1.55 12.40 -7.72
N VAL A 272 2.79 12.18 -7.31
CA VAL A 272 3.95 12.08 -8.21
C VAL A 272 4.70 10.80 -7.84
N VAL A 273 5.03 9.97 -8.83
CA VAL A 273 5.79 8.73 -8.64
C VAL A 273 7.08 8.79 -9.43
N LEU A 274 8.18 8.56 -8.72
CA LEU A 274 9.55 8.57 -9.23
C LEU A 274 10.10 7.14 -9.23
N ASP A 275 10.40 6.63 -10.39
CA ASP A 275 11.04 5.35 -10.65
C ASP A 275 12.56 5.58 -10.76
N LEU A 276 13.35 4.96 -9.86
CA LEU A 276 14.78 5.23 -9.73
C LEU A 276 15.65 4.46 -10.73
N ASP A 277 15.18 3.31 -11.23
CA ASP A 277 15.93 2.57 -12.25
C ASP A 277 15.57 2.98 -13.69
N GLY A 278 14.48 3.74 -13.86
CA GLY A 278 14.10 4.39 -15.11
C GLY A 278 13.54 3.43 -16.16
N ASP A 279 13.04 2.25 -15.76
CA ASP A 279 12.45 1.29 -16.68
C ASP A 279 10.97 1.59 -17.01
N GLY A 280 10.36 2.53 -16.30
CA GLY A 280 9.00 3.00 -16.51
C GLY A 280 7.93 2.19 -15.75
N LEU A 281 8.33 1.32 -14.83
CA LEU A 281 7.44 0.41 -14.13
C LEU A 281 7.44 0.68 -12.62
N GLU A 282 6.26 0.78 -12.00
CA GLU A 282 6.14 0.89 -10.55
C GLU A 282 6.34 -0.46 -9.82
N GLN A 283 6.42 -1.56 -10.56
CA GLN A 283 6.53 -2.93 -10.06
C GLN A 283 7.96 -3.40 -9.84
N THR A 284 8.93 -2.68 -10.39
CA THR A 284 10.34 -3.07 -10.45
C THR A 284 11.21 -2.07 -9.69
N GLY A 285 12.31 -2.55 -9.12
CA GLY A 285 13.31 -1.68 -8.50
C GLY A 285 12.79 -0.79 -7.37
N TRP A 286 13.53 0.29 -7.12
CA TRP A 286 13.16 1.31 -6.14
C TRP A 286 12.22 2.36 -6.73
N VAL A 287 11.09 2.57 -6.11
CA VAL A 287 10.09 3.57 -6.50
C VAL A 287 9.75 4.46 -5.29
N ILE A 288 9.74 5.78 -5.51
CA ILE A 288 9.35 6.78 -4.52
C ILE A 288 7.98 7.34 -4.90
N THR A 289 7.06 7.40 -3.94
CA THR A 289 5.75 8.02 -4.14
C THR A 289 5.65 9.27 -3.26
N TYR A 290 5.24 10.37 -3.87
CA TYR A 290 4.91 11.62 -3.20
C TYR A 290 3.39 11.82 -3.30
N LEU A 291 2.74 12.09 -2.17
CA LEU A 291 1.34 12.50 -2.13
C LEU A 291 1.22 13.97 -1.69
N HIS A 292 0.03 14.50 -1.92
CA HIS A 292 -0.33 15.88 -1.61
C HIS A 292 0.48 16.91 -2.41
N ILE A 293 0.85 16.55 -3.63
CA ILE A 293 1.44 17.47 -4.61
C ILE A 293 0.30 18.08 -5.43
N ALA A 294 0.22 19.41 -5.51
CA ALA A 294 -0.79 20.08 -6.33
C ALA A 294 -0.67 19.65 -7.80
N ASP A 295 -1.79 19.36 -8.44
CA ASP A 295 -1.81 18.99 -9.87
C ASP A 295 -1.34 20.16 -10.75
N ASP A 296 -1.74 21.39 -10.37
CA ASP A 296 -1.28 22.59 -11.07
C ASP A 296 0.20 22.87 -10.79
N GLY A 297 1.00 22.88 -11.83
CA GLY A 297 2.44 23.09 -11.76
C GLY A 297 3.25 21.85 -11.38
N SER A 298 2.65 20.66 -11.28
CA SER A 298 3.37 19.41 -11.08
C SER A 298 4.17 19.01 -12.33
N ILE A 299 5.25 18.26 -12.08
CA ILE A 299 6.13 17.77 -13.15
C ILE A 299 5.39 16.77 -14.04
N PRO A 300 5.53 16.85 -15.39
CA PRO A 300 4.87 15.90 -16.29
C PRO A 300 5.42 14.47 -16.16
N GLU A 301 4.53 13.48 -16.32
CA GLU A 301 4.91 12.08 -16.56
C GLU A 301 5.85 11.96 -17.76
N GLY A 302 6.79 11.01 -17.70
CA GLY A 302 7.83 10.79 -18.73
C GLY A 302 9.03 11.72 -18.61
N THR A 303 9.07 12.61 -17.61
CA THR A 303 10.23 13.49 -17.37
C THR A 303 11.29 12.75 -16.56
N TYR A 304 12.54 12.74 -17.04
CA TYR A 304 13.68 12.31 -16.22
C TYR A 304 14.15 13.49 -15.36
N VAL A 305 14.38 13.24 -14.07
CA VAL A 305 14.80 14.22 -13.08
C VAL A 305 16.14 13.86 -12.46
N GLU A 306 16.88 14.88 -12.06
CA GLU A 306 18.04 14.76 -11.19
C GLU A 306 17.65 15.02 -9.71
N GLU A 307 18.49 14.61 -8.77
CA GLU A 307 18.29 14.92 -7.35
C GLU A 307 18.16 16.44 -7.13
N GLY A 308 17.07 16.84 -6.48
CA GLY A 308 16.80 18.25 -6.16
C GLY A 308 16.00 19.00 -7.22
N ASP A 309 15.69 18.39 -8.36
CA ASP A 309 14.79 18.98 -9.34
C ASP A 309 13.39 19.20 -8.76
N LEU A 310 12.73 20.27 -9.19
CA LEU A 310 11.41 20.67 -8.71
C LEU A 310 10.33 19.73 -9.28
N ILE A 311 9.51 19.13 -8.42
CA ILE A 311 8.47 18.18 -8.85
C ILE A 311 7.04 18.68 -8.66
N GLY A 312 6.82 19.73 -7.87
CA GLY A 312 5.53 20.34 -7.63
C GLY A 312 5.43 21.04 -6.29
N HIS A 313 4.24 21.49 -5.95
CA HIS A 313 3.98 22.24 -4.71
C HIS A 313 3.20 21.40 -3.71
N PRO A 314 3.58 21.39 -2.42
CA PRO A 314 2.78 20.78 -1.36
C PRO A 314 1.37 21.37 -1.32
N SER A 315 0.39 20.50 -1.14
CA SER A 315 -1.04 20.81 -1.09
C SER A 315 -1.79 19.87 -0.16
N CYS A 316 -3.11 19.73 -0.33
CA CYS A 316 -3.93 18.68 0.28
C CYS A 316 -4.60 17.77 -0.78
N GLU A 317 -4.15 17.83 -2.03
CA GLU A 317 -4.70 16.99 -3.10
C GLU A 317 -4.28 15.51 -2.92
N GLY A 318 -5.01 14.59 -3.52
CA GLY A 318 -4.63 13.17 -3.58
C GLY A 318 -4.97 12.32 -2.37
N GLY A 319 -5.74 12.83 -1.39
CA GLY A 319 -6.13 12.04 -0.22
C GLY A 319 -6.55 12.87 0.97
N ARG A 320 -6.57 12.26 2.15
CA ARG A 320 -6.91 12.95 3.40
C ARG A 320 -5.71 13.75 3.90
N ALA A 321 -5.90 15.05 4.08
CA ALA A 321 -4.91 15.93 4.67
C ALA A 321 -5.59 16.99 5.55
N THR A 322 -4.94 17.42 6.61
CA THR A 322 -5.40 18.49 7.50
C THR A 322 -4.66 19.81 7.26
N GLY A 323 -3.60 19.78 6.48
CA GLY A 323 -2.79 20.92 6.07
C GLY A 323 -1.83 20.53 4.95
N SER A 324 -1.30 21.53 4.26
CA SER A 324 -0.40 21.31 3.12
C SER A 324 0.93 20.72 3.56
N HIS A 325 1.28 19.56 3.02
CA HIS A 325 2.51 18.83 3.32
C HIS A 325 2.91 17.93 2.15
N ILE A 326 4.07 17.31 2.24
CA ILE A 326 4.47 16.18 1.41
C ILE A 326 4.36 14.93 2.26
N HIS A 327 3.61 13.95 1.79
CA HIS A 327 3.67 12.58 2.25
C HIS A 327 4.60 11.82 1.29
N ILE A 328 5.65 11.21 1.80
CA ILE A 328 6.63 10.49 0.99
C ILE A 328 6.80 9.05 1.47
N THR A 329 6.81 8.12 0.52
CA THR A 329 6.99 6.70 0.80
C THR A 329 7.82 6.03 -0.29
N ARG A 330 8.27 4.79 -0.04
CA ARG A 330 9.12 4.04 -0.96
C ARG A 330 8.68 2.59 -1.08
N LYS A 331 8.85 2.03 -2.29
CA LYS A 331 8.66 0.62 -2.62
C LYS A 331 9.95 0.01 -3.16
N TYR A 332 10.08 -1.30 -3.02
CA TYR A 332 11.03 -2.08 -3.78
C TYR A 332 10.34 -3.34 -4.33
N ASN A 333 10.41 -3.54 -5.66
CA ASN A 333 9.71 -4.62 -6.34
C ASN A 333 8.22 -4.70 -5.93
N GLY A 334 7.56 -3.54 -5.81
CA GLY A 334 6.15 -3.43 -5.43
C GLY A 334 5.85 -3.66 -3.95
N GLU A 335 6.80 -4.00 -3.10
CA GLU A 335 6.58 -4.07 -1.65
C GLU A 335 6.86 -2.71 -0.99
N TRP A 336 5.91 -2.21 -0.19
CA TRP A 336 6.17 -1.05 0.67
C TRP A 336 7.27 -1.36 1.68
N ILE A 337 8.30 -0.55 1.72
CA ILE A 337 9.38 -0.73 2.68
C ILE A 337 9.06 0.06 3.95
N LEU A 338 8.86 -0.63 5.07
CA LEU A 338 8.58 0.01 6.36
C LEU A 338 9.61 1.09 6.66
N ALA A 339 9.14 2.25 7.14
CA ALA A 339 10.04 3.39 7.40
C ALA A 339 10.99 3.12 8.56
N ASP A 340 10.56 2.31 9.53
CA ASP A 340 11.41 1.77 10.61
C ASP A 340 11.53 0.25 10.45
N GLY A 341 12.70 -0.33 10.59
CA GLY A 341 12.92 -1.75 10.44
C GLY A 341 14.33 -2.11 9.93
N SER A 342 14.44 -3.29 9.33
CA SER A 342 15.73 -3.82 8.84
C SER A 342 16.32 -3.02 7.66
N LEU A 343 15.51 -2.24 6.98
CA LEU A 343 15.89 -1.36 5.88
C LEU A 343 15.27 0.04 6.14
N PRO A 344 15.80 0.81 7.12
CA PRO A 344 15.17 2.04 7.57
C PRO A 344 15.11 3.10 6.48
N PHE A 345 14.11 4.00 6.54
CA PHE A 345 14.00 5.12 5.63
C PHE A 345 15.00 6.21 6.03
N VAL A 346 16.00 6.42 5.19
CA VAL A 346 17.05 7.40 5.42
C VAL A 346 16.98 8.50 4.37
N LEU A 347 16.81 9.76 4.80
CA LEU A 347 16.75 10.95 3.95
C LEU A 347 17.84 11.96 4.37
N SER A 348 18.81 12.26 3.52
CA SER A 348 19.97 13.14 3.85
C SER A 348 20.73 12.71 5.12
N GLY A 349 20.77 11.41 5.40
CA GLY A 349 21.37 10.84 6.60
C GLY A 349 20.50 10.91 7.87
N TRP A 350 19.25 11.38 7.77
CA TRP A 350 18.23 11.25 8.80
C TRP A 350 17.54 9.90 8.70
N GLU A 351 17.63 9.08 9.72
CA GLU A 351 17.01 7.76 9.83
C GLU A 351 15.69 7.84 10.59
N ALA A 352 14.66 7.20 10.04
CA ALA A 352 13.32 7.21 10.61
C ALA A 352 13.15 6.13 11.69
N HIS A 353 12.44 6.49 12.77
CA HIS A 353 12.07 5.62 13.88
C HIS A 353 10.59 5.77 14.18
N ALA A 354 9.89 4.66 14.30
CA ALA A 354 8.47 4.62 14.61
C ALA A 354 8.20 4.92 16.10
N GLY A 355 7.10 5.61 16.36
CA GLY A 355 6.54 5.77 17.69
C GLY A 355 5.61 4.62 18.08
N ALA A 356 4.90 4.81 19.19
CA ALA A 356 3.92 3.81 19.66
C ALA A 356 2.63 3.77 18.81
N GLN A 357 2.35 4.83 18.06
CA GLN A 357 1.19 4.99 17.18
C GLN A 357 1.63 5.58 15.85
N ALA A 358 0.83 5.35 14.81
CA ALA A 358 1.02 5.98 13.51
C ALA A 358 1.17 7.50 13.63
N TYR A 359 1.98 8.11 12.77
CA TYR A 359 2.38 9.52 12.75
C TYR A 359 3.28 9.97 13.92
N GLN A 360 3.49 9.14 14.93
CA GLN A 360 4.47 9.40 15.99
C GLN A 360 5.84 8.84 15.59
N GLY A 361 6.89 9.39 16.17
CA GLY A 361 8.25 8.90 15.95
C GLY A 361 9.26 10.01 15.88
N ALA A 362 10.44 9.69 15.37
CA ALA A 362 11.55 10.61 15.27
C ALA A 362 12.38 10.35 14.02
N LEU A 363 13.13 11.38 13.61
CA LEU A 363 14.28 11.24 12.73
C LEU A 363 15.56 11.47 13.54
N THR A 364 16.56 10.62 13.34
CA THR A 364 17.87 10.77 14.00
C THR A 364 19.01 10.92 13.00
N LYS A 365 20.00 11.75 13.32
CA LYS A 365 21.22 11.92 12.52
C LYS A 365 22.40 12.21 13.47
N GLY A 366 23.23 11.22 13.73
CA GLY A 366 24.22 11.31 14.80
C GLY A 366 23.56 11.59 16.16
N ASP A 367 23.94 12.68 16.83
CA ASP A 367 23.34 13.09 18.11
C ASP A 367 22.10 13.98 17.96
N GLN A 368 21.66 14.27 16.73
CA GLN A 368 20.50 15.11 16.46
C GLN A 368 19.22 14.26 16.42
N ILE A 369 18.13 14.81 16.97
CA ILE A 369 16.80 14.19 16.97
C ILE A 369 15.79 15.25 16.57
N VAL A 370 14.88 14.87 15.65
CA VAL A 370 13.71 15.67 15.26
C VAL A 370 12.47 14.82 15.54
N LEU A 371 11.53 15.36 16.30
CA LEU A 371 10.31 14.64 16.69
C LEU A 371 9.17 14.92 15.71
N ALA A 372 8.35 13.90 15.42
CA ALA A 372 7.15 14.07 14.62
C ALA A 372 6.02 14.69 15.45
N CYS A 373 5.35 15.71 14.89
CA CYS A 373 4.17 16.33 15.51
C CYS A 373 3.33 17.06 14.45
N TYR A 374 2.00 16.97 14.54
CA TYR A 374 1.08 17.84 13.78
C TYR A 374 1.21 19.33 14.16
N CYS A 375 2.41 19.79 14.43
CA CYS A 375 2.72 21.11 14.94
C CYS A 375 4.03 21.59 14.34
N VAL A 376 4.25 22.91 14.39
CA VAL A 376 5.52 23.53 14.04
C VAL A 376 6.16 24.08 15.33
N THR A 377 7.10 23.34 15.87
CA THR A 377 7.88 23.72 17.06
C THR A 377 9.37 23.55 16.78
N GLN A 378 10.21 24.06 17.64
CA GLN A 378 11.66 23.92 17.46
C GLN A 378 12.11 22.43 17.37
N GLU A 379 11.38 21.51 18.02
CA GLU A 379 11.69 20.10 18.06
C GLU A 379 11.31 19.35 16.77
N THR A 380 10.45 19.97 15.93
CA THR A 380 10.02 19.39 14.65
C THR A 380 10.76 19.96 13.44
N LEU A 381 11.57 21.02 13.65
CA LEU A 381 12.25 21.68 12.53
C LEU A 381 13.36 20.81 11.96
N ILE A 382 13.37 20.70 10.64
CA ILE A 382 14.35 19.96 9.86
C ILE A 382 14.81 20.79 8.66
N TRP A 383 16.07 20.62 8.27
CA TRP A 383 16.66 21.27 7.09
C TRP A 383 17.68 20.37 6.42
N ARG A 384 17.90 20.64 5.15
CA ARG A 384 18.88 19.97 4.29
C ARG A 384 20.17 20.78 4.17
#